data_91ff758bb3595fd8fe55a350c4e60280
#
_entry.id   91ff758bb3595fd8fe55a350c4e60280
#
_cell.length_a   1.000
_cell.length_b   1.000
_cell.length_c   1.000
_cell.angle_alpha   90.00
_cell.angle_beta   90.00
_cell.angle_gamma   90.00
#
_symmetry.space_group_name_H-M   'P 1'
#
loop_
_entity.id
_entity.type
_entity.pdbx_description
1 polymer ?
#
loop_
_entity_poly.entity_id
_entity_poly.type
_entity_poly.pdbx_seq_one_letter_code
_entity_poly.pdbx_strand_id
1 'polypeptide(L)'
;MALAAGCPRCSAPVHEDGGAWVCLDHGPITPLWRPALADYETFAEHLNHAGNLSTLLPWPLPPGWTITDFGNVARPGADARATFVTISGASDLDGVVELTVVSEEPGVGLGSRCAGLDRTDPGAEIGDGPPHAKVRINGHPISLWSVLTSAVDATFDRSVFAGEAHGRWLWLVLRPASAALLLKDEWILINIADLGPELVDLSFGGSPPAW
;
A
#
# COMPACT_ATOMS: atom_id res chain seq x y z
N MET A 1 17.74 -6.15 10.00
CA MET A 1 17.38 -4.82 10.60
C MET A 1 15.93 -4.89 11.05
N ALA A 2 15.55 -4.24 12.13
CA ALA A 2 14.19 -4.34 12.66
C ALA A 2 13.24 -3.35 11.97
N LEU A 3 11.95 -3.71 11.89
CA LEU A 3 10.91 -2.79 11.48
C LEU A 3 10.74 -1.66 12.51
N ALA A 4 10.59 -0.43 12.05
CA ALA A 4 10.39 0.74 12.91
C ALA A 4 8.89 1.08 13.00
N ALA A 5 8.46 1.52 14.20
CA ALA A 5 7.10 1.95 14.42
C ALA A 5 6.86 3.36 13.88
N GLY A 6 5.69 3.57 13.26
CA GLY A 6 5.22 4.86 12.77
C GLY A 6 3.70 5.01 12.95
N CYS A 7 3.17 6.19 12.64
CA CYS A 7 1.74 6.40 12.60
C CYS A 7 1.19 5.96 11.22
N PRO A 8 0.08 5.20 11.14
CA PRO A 8 -0.51 4.85 9.85
C PRO A 8 -1.16 6.03 9.10
N ARG A 9 -1.36 7.18 9.77
CA ARG A 9 -2.11 8.32 9.23
C ARG A 9 -1.26 9.55 8.89
N CYS A 10 -0.04 9.66 9.49
CA CYS A 10 0.84 10.81 9.26
C CYS A 10 2.30 10.45 9.50
N SER A 11 3.20 11.40 9.21
CA SER A 11 4.64 11.28 9.43
C SER A 11 5.11 11.73 10.82
N ALA A 12 4.18 12.15 11.70
CA ALA A 12 4.54 12.59 13.05
C ALA A 12 5.21 11.44 13.85
N PRO A 13 6.17 11.76 14.72
CA PRO A 13 6.82 10.79 15.58
C PRO A 13 5.82 10.04 16.46
N VAL A 14 6.13 8.78 16.72
CA VAL A 14 5.36 7.94 17.67
C VAL A 14 6.27 7.51 18.81
N HIS A 15 5.67 7.27 19.97
CA HIS A 15 6.36 6.73 21.14
C HIS A 15 5.48 5.70 21.84
N GLU A 16 6.10 4.83 22.60
CA GLU A 16 5.40 3.86 23.41
C GLU A 16 5.14 4.46 24.81
N ASP A 17 3.89 4.39 25.25
CA ASP A 17 3.45 4.84 26.57
C ASP A 17 2.57 3.75 27.22
N GLY A 18 3.04 3.17 28.31
CA GLY A 18 2.30 2.14 29.05
C GLY A 18 1.90 0.91 28.23
N GLY A 19 2.67 0.52 27.22
CA GLY A 19 2.38 -0.60 26.32
C GLY A 19 1.45 -0.23 25.16
N ALA A 20 1.09 1.05 25.00
CA ALA A 20 0.34 1.59 23.88
C ALA A 20 1.23 2.52 23.03
N TRP A 21 1.03 2.48 21.73
CA TRP A 21 1.69 3.43 20.81
C TRP A 21 0.86 4.70 20.67
N VAL A 22 1.52 5.84 20.79
CA VAL A 22 0.90 7.16 20.74
C VAL A 22 1.56 8.01 19.67
N CYS A 23 0.75 8.58 18.79
CA CYS A 23 1.14 9.59 17.81
C CYS A 23 0.87 10.98 18.39
N LEU A 24 1.76 11.94 18.11
CA LEU A 24 1.57 13.33 18.60
C LEU A 24 0.29 13.98 18.05
N ASP A 25 -0.08 13.66 16.81
CA ASP A 25 -1.25 14.27 16.15
C ASP A 25 -2.54 13.47 16.33
N HIS A 26 -2.43 12.13 16.46
CA HIS A 26 -3.60 11.23 16.46
C HIS A 26 -3.87 10.53 17.78
N GLY A 27 -3.07 10.77 18.84
CA GLY A 27 -3.19 10.09 20.10
C GLY A 27 -2.90 8.58 20.01
N PRO A 28 -3.61 7.73 20.75
CA PRO A 28 -3.39 6.28 20.72
C PRO A 28 -3.65 5.69 19.33
N ILE A 29 -2.71 4.88 18.83
CA ILE A 29 -2.76 4.27 17.52
C ILE A 29 -2.40 2.78 17.55
N THR A 30 -2.77 2.05 16.51
CA THR A 30 -2.09 0.81 16.13
C THR A 30 -0.90 1.18 15.25
N PRO A 31 0.34 0.80 15.61
CA PRO A 31 1.53 1.28 14.89
C PRO A 31 1.63 0.69 13.48
N LEU A 32 2.18 1.48 12.58
CA LEU A 32 2.67 1.05 11.28
C LEU A 32 4.11 0.58 11.45
N TRP A 33 4.38 -0.67 11.14
CA TRP A 33 5.71 -1.27 11.13
C TRP A 33 6.28 -1.22 9.72
N ARG A 34 7.42 -0.56 9.56
CA ARG A 34 8.04 -0.30 8.26
C ARG A 34 9.57 -0.44 8.37
N PRO A 35 10.27 -1.06 7.39
CA PRO A 35 11.73 -1.13 7.41
C PRO A 35 12.36 0.25 7.10
N ALA A 36 13.57 0.46 7.58
CA ALA A 36 14.38 1.60 7.16
C ALA A 36 14.93 1.42 5.74
N LEU A 37 15.12 0.16 5.32
CA LEU A 37 15.56 -0.25 3.98
C LEU A 37 14.82 -1.53 3.62
N ALA A 38 14.26 -1.55 2.41
CA ALA A 38 13.61 -2.73 1.88
C ALA A 38 14.68 -3.77 1.47
N ASP A 39 14.64 -4.92 2.10
CA ASP A 39 15.44 -6.09 1.78
C ASP A 39 14.68 -7.39 2.06
N TYR A 40 15.27 -8.50 1.67
CA TYR A 40 14.63 -9.82 1.80
C TYR A 40 14.38 -10.21 3.27
N GLU A 41 15.32 -9.91 4.18
CA GLU A 41 15.21 -10.27 5.59
C GLU A 41 14.06 -9.52 6.27
N THR A 42 13.99 -8.19 6.10
CA THR A 42 12.91 -7.36 6.62
C THR A 42 11.57 -7.66 5.96
N PHE A 43 11.59 -8.11 4.69
CA PHE A 43 10.36 -8.52 4.01
C PHE A 43 9.82 -9.84 4.57
N ALA A 44 10.68 -10.81 4.86
CA ALA A 44 10.26 -12.03 5.53
C ALA A 44 9.70 -11.75 6.93
N GLU A 45 10.29 -10.82 7.69
CA GLU A 45 9.76 -10.34 8.96
C GLU A 45 8.38 -9.70 8.79
N HIS A 46 8.22 -8.83 7.76
CA HIS A 46 6.94 -8.23 7.42
C HIS A 46 5.85 -9.28 7.14
N LEU A 47 6.13 -10.29 6.31
CA LEU A 47 5.16 -11.36 6.00
C LEU A 47 4.74 -12.14 7.25
N ASN A 48 5.67 -12.40 8.17
CA ASN A 48 5.36 -13.03 9.45
C ASN A 48 4.43 -12.15 10.30
N HIS A 49 4.65 -10.82 10.31
CA HIS A 49 3.81 -9.88 11.05
C HIS A 49 2.47 -9.62 10.37
N ALA A 50 2.38 -9.72 9.04
CA ALA A 50 1.11 -9.61 8.31
C ALA A 50 0.12 -10.71 8.69
N GLY A 51 0.64 -11.90 9.06
CA GLY A 51 -0.18 -13.03 9.48
C GLY A 51 -1.16 -13.45 8.40
N ASN A 52 -2.45 -13.42 8.71
CA ASN A 52 -3.51 -13.81 7.78
C ASN A 52 -3.92 -12.68 6.81
N LEU A 53 -3.37 -11.48 6.93
CA LEU A 53 -3.68 -10.39 6.03
C LEU A 53 -2.77 -10.43 4.81
N SER A 54 -3.37 -10.49 3.62
CA SER A 54 -2.62 -10.57 2.36
C SER A 54 -1.80 -9.30 2.12
N THR A 55 -0.53 -9.47 1.78
CA THR A 55 0.29 -8.44 1.14
C THR A 55 0.17 -8.62 -0.36
N LEU A 56 -0.56 -7.72 -1.01
CA LEU A 56 -0.93 -7.84 -2.42
C LEU A 56 0.09 -7.16 -3.33
N LEU A 57 0.49 -7.85 -4.39
CA LEU A 57 1.45 -7.38 -5.38
C LEU A 57 0.99 -7.76 -6.79
N PRO A 58 1.16 -6.89 -7.81
CA PRO A 58 1.01 -7.30 -9.21
C PRO A 58 1.98 -8.44 -9.55
N TRP A 59 1.48 -9.51 -10.16
CA TRP A 59 2.29 -10.66 -10.50
C TRP A 59 2.00 -11.20 -11.91
N PRO A 60 3.04 -11.59 -12.69
CA PRO A 60 4.46 -11.41 -12.38
C PRO A 60 4.88 -9.93 -12.38
N LEU A 61 5.94 -9.61 -11.63
CA LEU A 61 6.53 -8.27 -11.70
C LEU A 61 7.14 -8.07 -13.09
N PRO A 62 6.93 -6.89 -13.70
CA PRO A 62 7.61 -6.57 -14.95
C PRO A 62 9.14 -6.58 -14.76
N PRO A 63 9.92 -6.92 -15.79
CA PRO A 63 11.37 -6.90 -15.71
C PRO A 63 11.92 -5.55 -15.25
N GLY A 64 12.86 -5.58 -14.30
CA GLY A 64 13.49 -4.37 -13.76
C GLY A 64 12.69 -3.63 -12.70
N TRP A 65 11.50 -4.13 -12.32
CA TRP A 65 10.76 -3.60 -11.19
C TRP A 65 11.27 -4.20 -9.88
N THR A 66 11.32 -3.37 -8.84
CA THR A 66 11.81 -3.73 -7.50
C THR A 66 10.83 -3.32 -6.42
N ILE A 67 10.84 -4.05 -5.31
CA ILE A 67 10.14 -3.64 -4.09
C ILE A 67 10.99 -2.57 -3.39
N THR A 68 10.44 -1.38 -3.24
CA THR A 68 11.13 -0.23 -2.64
C THR A 68 10.72 0.01 -1.19
N ASP A 69 9.52 -0.48 -0.81
CA ASP A 69 9.00 -0.30 0.52
C ASP A 69 7.85 -1.25 0.83
N PHE A 70 7.59 -1.49 2.11
CA PHE A 70 6.47 -2.30 2.60
C PHE A 70 6.23 -2.07 4.08
N GLY A 71 5.09 -2.51 4.58
CA GLY A 71 4.81 -2.48 6.00
C GLY A 71 3.42 -2.99 6.34
N ASN A 72 3.16 -3.08 7.62
CA ASN A 72 1.87 -3.51 8.16
C ASN A 72 1.46 -2.67 9.37
N VAL A 73 0.16 -2.57 9.58
CA VAL A 73 -0.42 -1.93 10.76
C VAL A 73 -0.92 -3.03 11.68
N ALA A 74 -0.20 -3.29 12.76
CA ALA A 74 -0.51 -4.36 13.70
C ALA A 74 -0.13 -3.98 15.12
N ARG A 75 -0.88 -4.48 16.10
CA ARG A 75 -0.43 -4.51 17.49
C ARG A 75 0.51 -5.70 17.68
N PRO A 76 1.50 -5.61 18.57
CA PRO A 76 2.33 -6.76 18.89
C PRO A 76 1.49 -7.98 19.27
N GLY A 77 1.70 -9.11 18.59
CA GLY A 77 1.00 -10.37 18.83
C GLY A 77 -0.46 -10.43 18.35
N ALA A 78 -0.92 -9.48 17.55
CA ALA A 78 -2.25 -9.49 16.94
C ALA A 78 -2.15 -9.49 15.40
N ASP A 79 -3.22 -9.92 14.73
CA ASP A 79 -3.33 -9.88 13.30
C ASP A 79 -3.19 -8.45 12.76
N ALA A 80 -2.59 -8.32 11.59
CA ALA A 80 -2.48 -7.05 10.90
C ALA A 80 -3.86 -6.53 10.47
N ARG A 81 -4.04 -5.22 10.56
CA ARG A 81 -5.23 -4.49 10.11
C ARG A 81 -5.04 -3.81 8.76
N ALA A 82 -3.80 -3.63 8.36
CA ALA A 82 -3.43 -3.17 7.04
C ALA A 82 -2.06 -3.70 6.64
N THR A 83 -1.86 -3.87 5.34
CA THR A 83 -0.57 -4.13 4.71
C THR A 83 -0.40 -3.19 3.54
N PHE A 84 0.83 -2.86 3.21
CA PHE A 84 1.15 -2.21 1.96
C PHE A 84 2.46 -2.74 1.38
N VAL A 85 2.60 -2.59 0.08
CA VAL A 85 3.85 -2.77 -0.65
C VAL A 85 3.95 -1.69 -1.71
N THR A 86 5.15 -1.16 -1.89
CA THR A 86 5.49 -0.24 -2.97
C THR A 86 6.51 -0.88 -3.88
N ILE A 87 6.23 -0.82 -5.17
CA ILE A 87 7.14 -1.25 -6.23
C ILE A 87 7.47 -0.06 -7.12
N SER A 88 8.66 -0.08 -7.70
CA SER A 88 9.08 0.92 -8.67
C SER A 88 9.83 0.28 -9.83
N GLY A 89 9.65 0.85 -10.99
CA GLY A 89 10.31 0.40 -12.22
C GLY A 89 10.23 1.44 -13.32
N ALA A 90 10.81 1.15 -14.46
CA ALA A 90 10.77 2.03 -15.62
C ALA A 90 9.58 1.68 -16.53
N SER A 91 8.89 2.71 -17.00
CA SER A 91 7.91 2.66 -18.10
C SER A 91 8.47 3.43 -19.27
N ASP A 92 8.27 2.93 -20.48
CA ASP A 92 8.70 3.61 -21.72
C ASP A 92 8.00 4.96 -21.90
N LEU A 93 6.81 5.14 -21.32
CA LEU A 93 6.01 6.36 -21.48
C LEU A 93 6.27 7.37 -20.36
N ASP A 94 6.47 6.91 -19.13
CA ASP A 94 6.44 7.75 -17.93
C ASP A 94 7.82 7.89 -17.26
N GLY A 95 8.83 7.12 -17.72
CA GLY A 95 10.10 7.00 -17.02
C GLY A 95 9.94 6.18 -15.75
N VAL A 96 10.42 6.69 -14.61
CA VAL A 96 10.26 5.99 -13.32
C VAL A 96 8.80 6.05 -12.88
N VAL A 97 8.23 4.88 -12.67
CA VAL A 97 6.87 4.69 -12.13
C VAL A 97 6.97 4.07 -10.74
N GLU A 98 6.10 4.50 -9.86
CA GLU A 98 5.89 3.94 -8.53
C GLU A 98 4.44 3.51 -8.38
N LEU A 99 4.22 2.32 -7.86
CA LEU A 99 2.91 1.83 -7.45
C LEU A 99 2.95 1.42 -5.99
N THR A 100 2.06 1.98 -5.19
CA THR A 100 1.77 1.49 -3.84
C THR A 100 0.42 0.78 -3.83
N VAL A 101 0.41 -0.46 -3.37
CA VAL A 101 -0.81 -1.25 -3.14
C VAL A 101 -1.04 -1.35 -1.65
N VAL A 102 -2.23 -0.96 -1.18
CA VAL A 102 -2.61 -1.06 0.24
C VAL A 102 -3.86 -1.91 0.36
N SER A 103 -3.87 -2.84 1.30
CA SER A 103 -5.05 -3.56 1.76
C SER A 103 -5.28 -3.23 3.23
N GLU A 104 -6.44 -2.66 3.59
CA GLU A 104 -6.68 -2.21 4.96
C GLU A 104 -8.13 -2.40 5.41
N GLU A 105 -8.31 -2.59 6.70
CA GLU A 105 -9.63 -2.50 7.33
C GLU A 105 -10.13 -1.05 7.31
N PRO A 106 -11.45 -0.82 7.16
CA PRO A 106 -12.02 0.51 7.27
C PRO A 106 -11.57 1.24 8.54
N GLY A 107 -11.26 2.53 8.42
CA GLY A 107 -10.87 3.40 9.52
C GLY A 107 -9.38 3.33 9.92
N VAL A 108 -8.54 2.52 9.30
CA VAL A 108 -7.08 2.50 9.56
C VAL A 108 -6.42 3.78 9.05
N GLY A 109 -6.65 4.13 7.78
CA GLY A 109 -6.17 5.37 7.17
C GLY A 109 -4.79 5.29 6.54
N LEU A 110 -4.23 4.10 6.35
CA LEU A 110 -2.93 3.93 5.69
C LEU A 110 -3.03 4.25 4.20
N GLY A 111 -4.07 3.77 3.52
CA GLY A 111 -4.28 4.07 2.11
C GLY A 111 -4.47 5.56 1.85
N SER A 112 -5.21 6.25 2.71
CA SER A 112 -5.36 7.70 2.64
C SER A 112 -4.04 8.44 2.84
N ARG A 113 -3.20 8.01 3.79
CA ARG A 113 -1.85 8.56 3.97
C ARG A 113 -0.99 8.37 2.72
N CYS A 114 -0.94 7.16 2.14
CA CYS A 114 -0.21 6.90 0.89
C CYS A 114 -0.72 7.76 -0.27
N ALA A 115 -2.02 8.04 -0.28
CA ALA A 115 -2.69 8.90 -1.25
C ALA A 115 -2.54 10.41 -0.96
N GLY A 116 -2.01 10.79 0.22
CA GLY A 116 -1.91 12.20 0.65
C GLY A 116 -3.27 12.83 0.91
N LEU A 117 -4.18 12.12 1.58
CA LEU A 117 -5.53 12.57 1.91
C LEU A 117 -5.70 12.76 3.42
N ASP A 118 -6.46 13.78 3.83
CA ASP A 118 -6.80 14.09 5.23
C ASP A 118 -8.06 13.34 5.71
N ARG A 119 -8.21 12.09 5.32
CA ARG A 119 -9.33 11.24 5.73
C ARG A 119 -8.85 9.82 5.97
N THR A 120 -9.68 8.94 6.53
CA THR A 120 -9.28 7.56 6.83
C THR A 120 -9.71 6.55 5.77
N ASP A 121 -10.78 6.85 5.05
CA ASP A 121 -11.40 5.93 4.08
C ASP A 121 -11.55 6.61 2.71
N PRO A 122 -11.73 5.86 1.62
CA PRO A 122 -11.68 6.43 0.27
C PRO A 122 -12.76 7.46 -0.05
N GLY A 123 -13.89 7.44 0.67
CA GLY A 123 -15.01 8.37 0.46
C GLY A 123 -16.26 7.68 -0.07
N ALA A 124 -17.35 8.45 -0.09
CA ALA A 124 -18.69 7.95 -0.46
C ALA A 124 -18.83 7.71 -1.97
N GLU A 125 -17.91 8.24 -2.77
CA GLU A 125 -17.89 8.09 -4.23
C GLU A 125 -17.53 6.68 -4.71
N ILE A 126 -17.03 5.82 -3.81
CA ILE A 126 -16.71 4.43 -4.13
C ILE A 126 -18.00 3.63 -4.32
N GLY A 127 -18.13 3.05 -5.49
CA GLY A 127 -19.35 2.31 -5.89
C GLY A 127 -20.34 3.14 -6.70
N ASP A 128 -20.15 4.45 -6.81
CA ASP A 128 -21.00 5.30 -7.63
C ASP A 128 -20.59 5.21 -9.11
N GLY A 129 -21.57 4.84 -9.94
CA GLY A 129 -21.37 4.72 -11.39
C GLY A 129 -20.45 3.56 -11.80
N PRO A 130 -20.02 3.53 -13.06
CA PRO A 130 -19.13 2.48 -13.57
C PRO A 130 -17.72 2.62 -12.97
N PRO A 131 -17.03 1.50 -12.70
CA PRO A 131 -15.66 1.54 -12.22
C PRO A 131 -14.71 2.12 -13.29
N HIS A 132 -13.69 2.81 -12.84
CA HIS A 132 -12.67 3.43 -13.70
C HIS A 132 -11.56 2.45 -14.10
N ALA A 133 -11.31 1.44 -13.26
CA ALA A 133 -10.34 0.38 -13.51
C ALA A 133 -10.81 -0.93 -12.85
N LYS A 134 -10.16 -2.03 -13.21
CA LYS A 134 -10.36 -3.34 -12.58
C LYS A 134 -9.01 -4.02 -12.38
N VAL A 135 -8.91 -4.77 -11.29
CA VAL A 135 -7.81 -5.70 -11.05
C VAL A 135 -8.40 -7.07 -10.69
N ARG A 136 -7.58 -8.11 -10.70
CA ARG A 136 -7.98 -9.44 -10.25
C ARG A 136 -7.25 -9.83 -8.99
N ILE A 137 -7.98 -10.38 -8.03
CA ILE A 137 -7.41 -11.04 -6.85
C ILE A 137 -7.97 -12.47 -6.81
N ASN A 138 -7.10 -13.47 -6.82
CA ASN A 138 -7.51 -14.89 -6.82
C ASN A 138 -8.53 -15.21 -7.94
N GLY A 139 -8.35 -14.63 -9.12
CA GLY A 139 -9.25 -14.82 -10.27
C GLY A 139 -10.54 -13.99 -10.23
N HIS A 140 -10.86 -13.32 -9.11
CA HIS A 140 -12.06 -12.50 -8.97
C HIS A 140 -11.78 -11.05 -9.37
N PRO A 141 -12.61 -10.43 -10.23
CA PRO A 141 -12.45 -9.03 -10.60
C PRO A 141 -12.85 -8.12 -9.44
N ILE A 142 -11.99 -7.18 -9.11
CA ILE A 142 -12.22 -6.12 -8.13
C ILE A 142 -12.38 -4.82 -8.90
N SER A 143 -13.51 -4.16 -8.70
CA SER A 143 -13.80 -2.85 -9.30
C SER A 143 -13.11 -1.75 -8.51
N LEU A 144 -12.54 -0.77 -9.23
CA LEU A 144 -11.83 0.36 -8.65
C LEU A 144 -12.38 1.68 -9.19
N TRP A 145 -12.58 2.62 -8.31
CA TRP A 145 -13.00 3.99 -8.61
C TRP A 145 -11.84 4.94 -8.35
N SER A 146 -11.72 5.97 -9.21
CA SER A 146 -10.74 7.01 -8.96
C SER A 146 -11.14 7.81 -7.72
N VAL A 147 -10.16 8.02 -6.85
CA VAL A 147 -10.32 8.84 -5.65
C VAL A 147 -9.80 10.24 -5.96
N LEU A 148 -10.64 11.25 -5.73
CA LEU A 148 -10.23 12.63 -5.91
C LEU A 148 -9.16 12.99 -4.87
N THR A 149 -7.98 13.33 -5.37
CA THR A 149 -6.84 13.82 -4.57
C THR A 149 -6.83 15.33 -4.57
N SER A 150 -8.01 15.95 -4.40
CA SER A 150 -8.16 17.35 -4.73
C SER A 150 -7.32 18.28 -3.87
N ALA A 151 -6.73 19.16 -4.57
CA ALA A 151 -6.89 20.60 -4.41
C ALA A 151 -6.23 21.29 -3.23
N VAL A 152 -5.80 20.63 -2.17
CA VAL A 152 -5.04 21.33 -1.13
C VAL A 152 -3.62 21.63 -1.61
N ASP A 153 -3.04 20.75 -2.42
CA ASP A 153 -1.64 20.89 -2.86
C ASP A 153 -1.46 21.13 -4.36
N ALA A 154 -2.51 21.11 -5.18
CA ALA A 154 -2.45 21.29 -6.63
C ALA A 154 -1.38 20.44 -7.37
N THR A 155 -0.81 19.45 -6.70
CA THR A 155 0.15 18.54 -7.28
C THR A 155 -0.59 17.35 -7.87
N PHE A 156 -0.82 17.39 -9.17
CA PHE A 156 -1.34 16.25 -9.94
C PHE A 156 -0.22 15.22 -10.20
N ASP A 157 0.53 14.89 -9.17
CA ASP A 157 1.70 14.02 -9.26
C ASP A 157 1.34 12.53 -9.20
N ARG A 158 0.08 12.22 -8.84
CA ARG A 158 -0.38 10.84 -8.63
C ARG A 158 -1.81 10.61 -9.09
N SER A 159 -2.11 9.37 -9.44
CA SER A 159 -3.47 8.85 -9.58
C SER A 159 -3.76 7.86 -8.46
N VAL A 160 -4.95 7.98 -7.87
CA VAL A 160 -5.39 7.12 -6.77
C VAL A 160 -6.67 6.41 -7.18
N PHE A 161 -6.70 5.11 -6.96
CA PHE A 161 -7.87 4.27 -7.14
C PHE A 161 -8.15 3.52 -5.85
N ALA A 162 -9.43 3.33 -5.53
CA ALA A 162 -9.83 2.49 -4.42
C ALA A 162 -11.07 1.65 -4.77
N GLY A 163 -11.21 0.55 -4.07
CA GLY A 163 -12.35 -0.35 -4.16
C GLY A 163 -12.42 -1.25 -2.93
N GLU A 164 -13.42 -2.10 -2.89
CA GLU A 164 -13.61 -3.07 -1.82
C GLU A 164 -13.16 -4.45 -2.30
N ALA A 165 -12.36 -5.13 -1.51
CA ALA A 165 -11.90 -6.49 -1.71
C ALA A 165 -11.98 -7.28 -0.40
N HIS A 166 -12.90 -8.26 -0.33
CA HIS A 166 -13.07 -9.15 0.82
C HIS A 166 -13.31 -8.42 2.17
N GLY A 167 -14.15 -7.39 2.15
CA GLY A 167 -14.49 -6.60 3.34
C GLY A 167 -13.41 -5.59 3.75
N ARG A 168 -12.43 -5.32 2.89
CA ARG A 168 -11.34 -4.38 3.12
C ARG A 168 -11.24 -3.37 1.98
N TRP A 169 -10.69 -2.21 2.27
CA TRP A 169 -10.30 -1.26 1.24
C TRP A 169 -9.04 -1.74 0.54
N LEU A 170 -9.09 -1.76 -0.79
CA LEU A 170 -7.95 -1.92 -1.68
C LEU A 170 -7.65 -0.57 -2.29
N TRP A 171 -6.42 -0.07 -2.10
CA TRP A 171 -5.95 1.16 -2.72
C TRP A 171 -4.80 0.89 -3.66
N LEU A 172 -4.81 1.60 -4.78
CA LEU A 172 -3.68 1.69 -5.70
C LEU A 172 -3.31 3.16 -5.87
N VAL A 173 -2.08 3.50 -5.49
CA VAL A 173 -1.52 4.85 -5.66
C VAL A 173 -0.39 4.76 -6.66
N LEU A 174 -0.55 5.44 -7.79
CA LEU A 174 0.41 5.44 -8.91
C LEU A 174 1.05 6.81 -9.04
N ARG A 175 2.36 6.85 -9.21
CA ARG A 175 3.16 8.03 -9.53
C ARG A 175 4.06 7.75 -10.74
N PRO A 176 4.16 8.68 -11.72
CA PRO A 176 3.35 9.89 -11.86
C PRO A 176 1.87 9.59 -12.15
N ALA A 177 1.03 10.61 -12.20
CA ALA A 177 -0.42 10.43 -12.43
C ALA A 177 -0.73 9.74 -13.76
N SER A 178 0.09 9.95 -14.81
CA SER A 178 -0.03 9.29 -16.12
C SER A 178 0.14 7.77 -16.06
N ALA A 179 0.82 7.24 -15.04
CA ALA A 179 0.97 5.80 -14.81
C ALA A 179 -0.37 5.07 -14.59
N ALA A 180 -1.47 5.81 -14.35
CA ALA A 180 -2.82 5.25 -14.36
C ALA A 180 -3.15 4.50 -15.66
N LEU A 181 -2.50 4.85 -16.78
CA LEU A 181 -2.67 4.16 -18.05
C LEU A 181 -2.21 2.69 -18.02
N LEU A 182 -1.32 2.33 -17.11
CA LEU A 182 -0.89 0.95 -16.90
C LEU A 182 -2.01 0.05 -16.37
N LEU A 183 -3.06 0.62 -15.75
CA LEU A 183 -4.23 -0.14 -15.27
C LEU A 183 -5.23 -0.49 -16.38
N LYS A 184 -4.99 -0.08 -17.64
CA LYS A 184 -5.84 -0.49 -18.77
C LYS A 184 -5.74 -2.00 -19.04
N ASP A 185 -4.58 -2.58 -18.77
CA ASP A 185 -4.39 -4.02 -18.77
C ASP A 185 -4.76 -4.51 -17.37
N GLU A 186 -5.77 -5.37 -17.30
CA GLU A 186 -6.31 -5.84 -16.01
C GLU A 186 -5.24 -6.59 -15.21
N TRP A 187 -4.67 -5.94 -14.20
CA TRP A 187 -3.60 -6.51 -13.39
C TRP A 187 -4.10 -7.61 -12.47
N ILE A 188 -3.28 -8.64 -12.35
CA ILE A 188 -3.49 -9.72 -11.38
C ILE A 188 -2.67 -9.38 -10.14
N LEU A 189 -3.36 -9.19 -9.02
CA LEU A 189 -2.74 -9.04 -7.71
C LEU A 189 -2.79 -10.40 -7.01
N ILE A 190 -1.66 -10.81 -6.48
CA ILE A 190 -1.56 -12.04 -5.67
C ILE A 190 -1.13 -11.70 -4.25
N ASN A 191 -1.47 -12.56 -3.31
CA ASN A 191 -0.86 -12.51 -1.98
C ASN A 191 0.56 -13.05 -2.09
N ILE A 192 1.55 -12.22 -1.77
CA ILE A 192 2.96 -12.60 -1.91
C ILE A 192 3.32 -13.81 -1.05
N ALA A 193 2.68 -13.97 0.11
CA ALA A 193 2.92 -15.13 0.97
C ALA A 193 2.63 -16.48 0.29
N ASP A 194 1.83 -16.48 -0.79
CA ASP A 194 1.45 -17.67 -1.53
C ASP A 194 2.45 -18.04 -2.65
N LEU A 195 3.46 -17.21 -2.92
CA LEU A 195 4.48 -17.45 -3.96
C LEU A 195 5.40 -18.64 -3.67
N GLY A 196 5.57 -18.98 -2.40
CA GLY A 196 6.47 -20.08 -2.03
C GLY A 196 7.93 -19.82 -2.48
N PRO A 197 8.57 -20.76 -3.23
CA PRO A 197 9.97 -20.60 -3.66
C PRO A 197 10.24 -19.38 -4.55
N GLU A 198 9.25 -18.89 -5.29
CA GLU A 198 9.38 -17.72 -6.18
C GLU A 198 9.64 -16.41 -5.42
N LEU A 199 9.43 -16.41 -4.08
CA LEU A 199 9.81 -15.29 -3.22
C LEU A 199 11.29 -14.90 -3.34
N VAL A 200 12.17 -15.84 -3.65
CA VAL A 200 13.62 -15.56 -3.79
C VAL A 200 13.95 -14.77 -5.05
N ASP A 201 13.05 -14.73 -6.03
CA ASP A 201 13.21 -13.98 -7.28
C ASP A 201 12.80 -12.52 -7.14
N LEU A 202 12.22 -12.13 -5.99
CA LEU A 202 11.84 -10.73 -5.74
C LEU A 202 13.10 -9.86 -5.63
N SER A 203 13.09 -8.78 -6.39
CA SER A 203 14.15 -7.76 -6.33
C SER A 203 13.76 -6.66 -5.33
N PHE A 204 14.73 -6.24 -4.52
CA PHE A 204 14.58 -5.17 -3.55
C PHE A 204 15.56 -4.03 -3.85
N GLY A 205 15.17 -2.80 -3.53
CA GLY A 205 16.03 -1.63 -3.63
C GLY A 205 15.33 -0.42 -4.24
N GLY A 206 16.03 0.71 -4.22
CA GLY A 206 15.47 2.00 -4.60
C GLY A 206 15.11 2.86 -3.38
N SER A 207 14.64 4.08 -3.64
CA SER A 207 14.19 4.97 -2.58
C SER A 207 12.77 4.64 -2.16
N PRO A 208 12.47 4.63 -0.85
CA PRO A 208 11.11 4.52 -0.39
C PRO A 208 10.26 5.70 -0.87
N PRO A 209 8.95 5.53 -1.05
CA PRO A 209 8.06 6.61 -1.48
C PRO A 209 8.00 7.74 -0.45
N ALA A 210 7.86 8.96 -0.95
CA ALA A 210 7.66 10.16 -0.13
C ALA A 210 6.16 10.35 0.19
N TRP A 211 5.70 9.80 1.32
CA TRP A 211 4.34 9.99 1.86
C TRP A 211 4.29 9.89 3.38
#